data_d714a0b161c6a091da04869c3a3291a9
#
_entry.id   d714a0b161c6a091da04869c3a3291a9
#
_cell.length_a   1.000
_cell.length_b   1.000
_cell.length_c   1.000
_cell.angle_alpha   90.00
_cell.angle_beta   90.00
_cell.angle_gamma   90.00
#
_symmetry.space_group_name_H-M   'P 1'
#
loop_
_entity.id
_entity.type
_entity.pdbx_description
1 polymer ?
#
loop_
_entity_poly.entity_id
_entity_poly.type
_entity_poly.pdbx_seq_one_letter_code
_entity_poly.pdbx_strand_id
1 'polypeptide(L)'
;KDLNLDLLIRGGSGILQGNILNTCPLGIISFHHGDNDFYRGGPPGFWEVYNREPSTGFVIQRLSKVLDGGEVIFKGNIPTSFFYKLNVCKLFLKSSIFLHKTLEQLSKNTNGHYFNFKKFDEVKIYKIPKFYQSFYYLFKTFVHGMKKILDKLLNRTLKWNVCYQFTDNWENSSIKNSLIIKNPRNRFLADPFSINYKGRRIIYVEDYDFNVKKGKISAFEITSKGYKEIGIAIEEKFHLSYPFIFESNEDLFMIPESHQSNDIRIYKCIEFPLNWKLHKILMKNVCAVDSNIFKFKNKYWLFTSLDSSKSGEYSSELHIFYADKIDSTMWKPHALNPVIFDSKKARNAGMIYSKKNQLYRVFQKQDFDMYGAALGISKIRLLTEDKYEEEVLMNIKPDFSKNIVGIHSFSFNSGLLLNDFAKYEKIN
;
A
#
# COMPACT_ATOMS: atom_id res chain seq x y z
N LYS A 1 22.91 11.85 37.23
CA LYS A 1 23.94 10.80 37.09
C LYS A 1 23.52 9.49 37.80
N ASP A 2 22.57 9.54 38.72
CA ASP A 2 22.29 8.44 39.64
C ASP A 2 21.12 7.51 39.19
N LEU A 3 20.58 7.68 37.97
CA LEU A 3 19.40 6.95 37.51
C LEU A 3 19.69 5.66 36.75
N ASN A 4 20.96 5.35 36.44
CA ASN A 4 21.38 4.15 35.67
C ASN A 4 20.47 3.83 34.47
N LEU A 5 20.22 4.83 33.61
CA LEU A 5 19.36 4.68 32.45
C LEU A 5 20.14 4.12 31.25
N ASP A 6 19.59 3.14 30.59
CA ASP A 6 20.15 2.55 29.36
C ASP A 6 19.93 3.44 28.15
N LEU A 7 18.77 4.13 28.09
CA LEU A 7 18.30 4.91 26.96
C LEU A 7 17.48 6.10 27.44
N LEU A 8 17.58 7.23 26.71
CA LEU A 8 16.69 8.37 26.88
C LEU A 8 15.81 8.55 25.64
N ILE A 9 14.57 8.95 25.83
CA ILE A 9 13.65 9.30 24.76
C ILE A 9 13.41 10.81 24.82
N ARG A 10 13.69 11.52 23.71
CA ARG A 10 13.40 12.95 23.61
C ARG A 10 11.99 13.16 23.07
N GLY A 11 11.08 13.62 23.90
CA GLY A 11 9.72 14.01 23.54
C GLY A 11 9.46 15.51 23.40
N GLY A 12 10.45 16.36 23.70
CA GLY A 12 10.28 17.82 23.73
C GLY A 12 10.80 18.55 22.48
N SER A 13 10.58 19.86 22.45
CA SER A 13 11.16 20.80 21.47
C SER A 13 12.57 21.26 21.91
N GLY A 14 13.34 21.81 20.97
CA GLY A 14 14.70 22.29 21.20
C GLY A 14 15.78 21.31 20.71
N ILE A 15 17.00 21.78 20.59
CA ILE A 15 18.16 21.00 20.13
C ILE A 15 18.98 20.60 21.33
N LEU A 16 19.21 19.31 21.54
CA LEU A 16 20.12 18.81 22.56
C LEU A 16 21.54 18.81 22.02
N GLN A 17 22.48 19.35 22.83
CA GLN A 17 23.89 19.44 22.46
C GLN A 17 24.80 19.13 23.66
N GLY A 18 26.06 18.80 23.37
CA GLY A 18 27.08 18.55 24.38
C GLY A 18 27.03 17.16 25.01
N ASN A 19 27.50 17.05 26.23
CA ASN A 19 27.76 15.79 26.91
C ASN A 19 26.49 14.96 27.20
N ILE A 20 25.32 15.60 27.21
CA ILE A 20 24.05 14.87 27.40
C ILE A 20 23.82 13.78 26.36
N LEU A 21 24.33 13.96 25.14
CA LEU A 21 24.17 12.98 24.06
C LEU A 21 24.81 11.61 24.37
N ASN A 22 25.77 11.59 25.30
CA ASN A 22 26.55 10.41 25.69
C ASN A 22 26.27 9.99 27.14
N THR A 23 25.18 10.39 27.75
CA THR A 23 24.87 10.08 29.16
C THR A 23 24.36 8.67 29.38
N CYS A 24 23.78 8.05 28.36
CA CYS A 24 23.27 6.69 28.42
C CYS A 24 24.00 5.78 27.43
N PRO A 25 24.20 4.49 27.71
CA PRO A 25 24.89 3.54 26.85
C PRO A 25 24.27 3.46 25.44
N LEU A 26 22.93 3.42 25.34
CA LEU A 26 22.20 3.40 24.07
C LEU A 26 21.90 4.82 23.51
N GLY A 27 22.36 5.88 24.20
CA GLY A 27 22.21 7.26 23.77
C GLY A 27 20.80 7.83 23.96
N ILE A 28 20.44 8.81 23.13
CA ILE A 28 19.14 9.47 23.15
C ILE A 28 18.44 9.25 21.82
N ILE A 29 17.24 8.68 21.81
CA ILE A 29 16.43 8.55 20.60
C ILE A 29 15.38 9.65 20.50
N SER A 30 15.08 10.06 19.27
CA SER A 30 14.10 11.07 18.96
C SER A 30 13.46 10.82 17.60
N PHE A 31 12.22 11.30 17.43
CA PHE A 31 11.64 11.46 16.11
C PHE A 31 12.27 12.66 15.38
N HIS A 32 12.42 12.50 14.07
CA HIS A 32 12.44 13.58 13.11
C HIS A 32 11.31 13.32 12.10
N HIS A 33 10.35 14.25 12.01
CA HIS A 33 9.21 14.15 11.10
C HIS A 33 9.53 14.83 9.77
N GLY A 34 10.30 14.15 8.97
CA GLY A 34 10.81 14.45 7.65
C GLY A 34 11.69 13.30 7.17
N ASP A 35 11.85 13.14 5.86
CA ASP A 35 12.85 12.24 5.31
C ASP A 35 14.23 12.87 5.47
N ASN A 36 15.05 12.38 6.39
CA ASN A 36 16.34 12.97 6.70
C ASN A 36 17.37 12.90 5.55
N ASP A 37 17.11 12.13 4.50
CA ASP A 37 17.91 12.15 3.26
C ASP A 37 17.61 13.39 2.39
N PHE A 38 16.43 14.02 2.56
CA PHE A 38 15.97 15.12 1.71
C PHE A 38 15.49 16.35 2.50
N TYR A 39 14.81 16.13 3.65
CA TYR A 39 14.08 17.16 4.41
C TYR A 39 14.52 17.19 5.87
N ARG A 40 15.69 17.77 6.14
CA ARG A 40 16.20 18.03 7.50
C ARG A 40 15.74 19.39 7.99
N GLY A 41 15.54 19.55 9.30
CA GLY A 41 15.03 20.77 9.89
C GLY A 41 13.51 20.78 10.01
N GLY A 42 12.84 21.88 9.69
CA GLY A 42 11.39 21.98 9.88
C GLY A 42 10.72 23.06 9.04
N PRO A 43 9.38 23.21 9.13
CA PRO A 43 8.44 22.48 9.99
C PRO A 43 8.15 21.04 9.50
N PRO A 44 7.77 20.12 10.40
CA PRO A 44 7.49 18.73 10.06
C PRO A 44 6.50 18.59 8.90
N GLY A 45 6.85 17.84 7.85
CA GLY A 45 5.98 17.50 6.72
C GLY A 45 5.50 18.68 5.86
N PHE A 46 6.02 19.90 6.07
CA PHE A 46 5.61 21.09 5.31
C PHE A 46 6.23 21.12 3.92
N TRP A 47 7.53 20.86 3.85
CA TRP A 47 8.28 21.02 2.62
C TRP A 47 7.93 19.96 1.58
N GLU A 48 7.57 18.76 2.02
CA GLU A 48 7.04 17.71 1.16
C GLU A 48 5.70 18.14 0.52
N VAL A 49 4.81 18.75 1.29
CA VAL A 49 3.55 19.31 0.75
C VAL A 49 3.82 20.47 -0.19
N TYR A 50 4.72 21.39 0.20
CA TYR A 50 5.09 22.55 -0.61
C TYR A 50 5.67 22.15 -1.97
N ASN A 51 6.55 21.15 -2.00
CA ASN A 51 7.20 20.64 -3.20
C ASN A 51 6.35 19.61 -3.95
N ARG A 52 5.19 19.21 -3.38
CA ARG A 52 4.31 18.17 -3.93
C ARG A 52 5.00 16.82 -4.08
N GLU A 53 5.76 16.43 -3.06
CA GLU A 53 6.39 15.13 -3.03
C GLU A 53 5.35 14.00 -2.89
N PRO A 54 5.57 12.83 -3.50
CA PRO A 54 4.65 11.70 -3.42
C PRO A 54 4.49 11.17 -1.99
N SER A 55 5.50 11.33 -1.14
CA SER A 55 5.49 10.84 0.23
C SER A 55 6.10 11.82 1.22
N THR A 56 5.61 11.77 2.45
CA THR A 56 6.14 12.50 3.61
C THR A 56 6.78 11.50 4.57
N GLY A 57 8.06 11.69 4.87
CA GLY A 57 8.85 10.77 5.67
C GLY A 57 8.89 11.09 7.15
N PHE A 58 9.31 10.10 7.94
CA PHE A 58 9.78 10.28 9.31
C PHE A 58 10.87 9.27 9.64
N VAL A 59 11.70 9.61 10.62
CA VAL A 59 12.70 8.69 11.15
C VAL A 59 12.64 8.69 12.68
N ILE A 60 12.97 7.54 13.26
CA ILE A 60 13.38 7.43 14.65
C ILE A 60 14.89 7.27 14.61
N GLN A 61 15.60 8.22 15.26
CA GLN A 61 17.04 8.28 15.19
C GLN A 61 17.67 8.38 16.57
N ARG A 62 18.89 7.87 16.74
CA ARG A 62 19.76 8.19 17.85
C ARG A 62 20.38 9.55 17.60
N LEU A 63 20.20 10.48 18.52
CA LEU A 63 20.71 11.85 18.37
C LEU A 63 22.24 11.87 18.30
N SER A 64 22.74 12.74 17.45
CA SER A 64 24.18 13.04 17.28
C SER A 64 24.42 14.55 17.36
N LYS A 65 25.67 14.97 17.20
CA LYS A 65 26.03 16.40 17.13
C LYS A 65 25.49 17.08 15.86
N VAL A 66 25.11 16.31 14.85
CA VAL A 66 24.59 16.80 13.57
C VAL A 66 23.08 16.87 13.65
N LEU A 67 22.51 18.05 13.37
CA LEU A 67 21.06 18.26 13.40
C LEU A 67 20.36 17.34 12.39
N ASP A 68 19.40 16.52 12.89
CA ASP A 68 18.64 15.51 12.13
C ASP A 68 19.52 14.57 11.28
N GLY A 69 20.79 14.45 11.64
CA GLY A 69 21.81 13.59 11.02
C GLY A 69 22.30 12.50 11.94
N GLY A 70 21.46 12.08 12.89
CA GLY A 70 21.74 10.98 13.79
C GLY A 70 21.61 9.62 13.13
N GLU A 71 21.95 8.59 13.90
CA GLU A 71 21.81 7.19 13.47
C GLU A 71 20.36 6.82 13.32
N VAL A 72 19.95 6.47 12.09
CA VAL A 72 18.56 6.08 11.80
C VAL A 72 18.31 4.65 12.31
N ILE A 73 17.40 4.52 13.27
CA ILE A 73 16.98 3.24 13.85
C ILE A 73 15.75 2.71 13.10
N PHE A 74 14.83 3.60 12.71
CA PHE A 74 13.66 3.28 11.94
C PHE A 74 13.36 4.41 10.94
N LYS A 75 12.93 4.05 9.75
CA LYS A 75 12.53 5.00 8.70
C LYS A 75 11.25 4.53 8.04
N GLY A 76 10.31 5.46 7.84
CA GLY A 76 9.07 5.21 7.15
C GLY A 76 8.53 6.45 6.45
N ASN A 77 7.53 6.27 5.60
CA ASN A 77 6.83 7.38 4.96
C ASN A 77 5.37 7.05 4.70
N ILE A 78 4.55 8.09 4.59
CA ILE A 78 3.13 8.04 4.26
C ILE A 78 2.87 8.80 2.94
N PRO A 79 1.75 8.58 2.23
CA PRO A 79 1.37 9.40 1.09
C PRO A 79 1.18 10.85 1.51
N THR A 80 1.73 11.78 0.75
CA THR A 80 1.59 13.21 1.05
C THR A 80 0.18 13.69 0.74
N SER A 81 -0.49 14.27 1.74
CA SER A 81 -1.78 14.94 1.58
C SER A 81 -1.58 16.38 1.11
N PHE A 82 -2.46 16.90 0.23
CA PHE A 82 -2.33 18.26 -0.30
C PHE A 82 -2.49 19.37 0.75
N PHE A 83 -3.15 19.07 1.87
CA PHE A 83 -3.38 20.01 2.95
C PHE A 83 -2.42 19.75 4.10
N TYR A 84 -1.56 20.72 4.41
CA TYR A 84 -0.46 20.57 5.37
C TYR A 84 -0.89 20.04 6.74
N LYS A 85 -1.95 20.62 7.36
CA LYS A 85 -2.40 20.16 8.68
C LYS A 85 -2.83 18.71 8.67
N LEU A 86 -3.53 18.27 7.61
CA LEU A 86 -3.94 16.86 7.47
C LEU A 86 -2.71 15.96 7.29
N ASN A 87 -1.73 16.40 6.49
CA ASN A 87 -0.49 15.68 6.28
C ASN A 87 0.26 15.45 7.60
N VAL A 88 0.42 16.50 8.40
CA VAL A 88 1.06 16.43 9.71
C VAL A 88 0.30 15.54 10.69
N CYS A 89 -1.03 15.66 10.77
CA CYS A 89 -1.84 14.79 11.64
C CYS A 89 -1.64 13.31 11.31
N LYS A 90 -1.72 12.95 10.02
CA LYS A 90 -1.48 11.56 9.58
C LYS A 90 -0.06 11.10 9.88
N LEU A 91 0.94 11.97 9.64
CA LEU A 91 2.34 11.68 9.90
C LEU A 91 2.58 11.34 11.37
N PHE A 92 2.06 12.17 12.28
CA PHE A 92 2.22 11.94 13.73
C PHE A 92 1.46 10.70 14.21
N LEU A 93 0.23 10.47 13.73
CA LEU A 93 -0.55 9.28 14.07
C LEU A 93 0.18 8.00 13.63
N LYS A 94 0.69 7.98 12.39
CA LYS A 94 1.41 6.82 11.86
C LYS A 94 2.75 6.59 12.55
N SER A 95 3.54 7.63 12.78
CA SER A 95 4.88 7.49 13.34
C SER A 95 4.87 7.04 14.81
N SER A 96 3.89 7.49 15.61
CA SER A 96 3.88 7.29 17.08
C SER A 96 3.85 5.81 17.49
N ILE A 97 3.16 4.95 16.74
CA ILE A 97 3.07 3.51 17.05
C ILE A 97 4.40 2.76 16.89
N PHE A 98 5.31 3.31 16.07
CA PHE A 98 6.60 2.66 15.79
C PHE A 98 7.64 2.89 16.86
N LEU A 99 7.44 3.84 17.76
CA LEU A 99 8.36 4.04 18.91
C LEU A 99 8.38 2.81 19.81
N HIS A 100 7.21 2.30 20.18
CA HIS A 100 7.09 1.09 21.02
C HIS A 100 7.79 -0.10 20.37
N LYS A 101 7.53 -0.34 19.07
CA LYS A 101 8.17 -1.42 18.31
C LYS A 101 9.69 -1.26 18.23
N THR A 102 10.16 -0.02 18.02
CA THR A 102 11.60 0.28 18.02
C THR A 102 12.24 -0.02 19.35
N LEU A 103 11.58 0.33 20.46
CA LEU A 103 12.05 0.01 21.81
C LEU A 103 12.08 -1.49 22.09
N GLU A 104 11.06 -2.25 21.67
CA GLU A 104 11.06 -3.72 21.78
C GLU A 104 12.20 -4.34 20.99
N GLN A 105 12.49 -3.85 19.79
CA GLN A 105 13.60 -4.34 18.98
C GLN A 105 14.95 -4.02 19.62
N LEU A 106 15.12 -2.80 20.14
CA LEU A 106 16.34 -2.40 20.86
C LEU A 106 16.55 -3.25 22.13
N SER A 107 15.49 -3.58 22.86
CA SER A 107 15.58 -4.40 24.09
C SER A 107 15.98 -5.85 23.81
N LYS A 108 15.62 -6.39 22.63
CA LYS A 108 15.92 -7.77 22.22
C LYS A 108 17.30 -7.91 21.57
N ASN A 109 17.80 -6.86 20.95
CA ASN A 109 19.08 -6.82 20.21
C ASN A 109 20.09 -5.94 20.94
N THR A 110 20.82 -6.52 21.86
CA THR A 110 21.98 -5.85 22.49
C THR A 110 23.13 -5.58 21.52
N ASN A 111 23.13 -6.25 20.33
CA ASN A 111 24.10 -6.05 19.25
C ASN A 111 23.39 -5.40 18.03
N GLY A 112 23.08 -4.11 18.13
CA GLY A 112 22.29 -3.38 17.14
C GLY A 112 22.84 -3.48 15.71
N HIS A 113 22.12 -4.18 14.85
CA HIS A 113 22.23 -3.97 13.41
C HIS A 113 21.46 -2.70 13.06
N TYR A 114 22.19 -1.58 13.10
CA TYR A 114 21.67 -0.28 12.69
C TYR A 114 21.77 -0.16 11.16
N PHE A 115 20.81 0.53 10.57
CA PHE A 115 20.79 0.80 9.13
C PHE A 115 22.07 1.56 8.70
N ASN A 116 22.58 1.25 7.49
CA ASN A 116 23.78 1.86 6.95
C ASN A 116 23.71 3.39 6.91
N PHE A 117 24.72 4.03 7.50
CA PHE A 117 24.86 5.49 7.51
C PHE A 117 25.20 6.03 6.14
N LYS A 118 24.43 7.00 5.64
CA LYS A 118 24.95 7.96 4.66
C LYS A 118 25.65 9.10 5.40
N LYS A 119 26.77 9.57 4.89
CA LYS A 119 27.35 10.84 5.33
C LYS A 119 26.39 11.96 4.96
N PHE A 120 25.96 12.72 5.97
CA PHE A 120 24.91 13.76 5.84
C PHE A 120 25.45 15.17 5.55
N ASP A 121 26.71 15.32 5.12
CA ASP A 121 27.38 16.63 5.05
C ASP A 121 26.78 17.59 4.00
N GLU A 122 26.00 17.09 3.02
CA GLU A 122 25.49 17.88 1.89
C GLU A 122 23.95 18.10 1.89
N VAL A 123 23.20 17.61 2.87
CA VAL A 123 21.74 17.73 2.86
C VAL A 123 21.31 19.10 3.39
N LYS A 124 20.50 19.80 2.60
CA LYS A 124 19.93 21.12 2.94
C LYS A 124 19.10 21.06 4.22
N ILE A 125 19.35 21.99 5.13
CA ILE A 125 18.53 22.20 6.33
C ILE A 125 17.41 23.18 6.00
N TYR A 126 16.18 22.71 6.09
CA TYR A 126 14.99 23.52 5.89
C TYR A 126 14.63 24.30 7.17
N LYS A 127 14.13 25.51 6.99
CA LYS A 127 13.71 26.42 8.08
C LYS A 127 12.22 26.72 7.95
N ILE A 128 11.69 27.45 8.93
CA ILE A 128 10.33 28.00 8.88
C ILE A 128 10.15 28.73 7.55
N PRO A 129 9.05 28.49 6.81
CA PRO A 129 8.84 29.11 5.51
C PRO A 129 8.74 30.65 5.63
N LYS A 130 9.34 31.36 4.70
CA LYS A 130 9.21 32.80 4.57
C LYS A 130 7.79 33.14 4.11
N PHE A 131 7.38 34.41 4.29
CA PHE A 131 6.04 34.88 3.95
C PHE A 131 5.62 34.51 2.52
N TYR A 132 6.47 34.76 1.51
CA TYR A 132 6.16 34.42 0.13
C TYR A 132 6.00 32.92 -0.14
N GLN A 133 6.74 32.06 0.60
CA GLN A 133 6.60 30.60 0.52
C GLN A 133 5.28 30.14 1.13
N SER A 134 4.90 30.71 2.28
CA SER A 134 3.59 30.43 2.87
C SER A 134 2.44 30.87 1.96
N PHE A 135 2.55 32.04 1.36
CA PHE A 135 1.57 32.53 0.39
C PHE A 135 1.47 31.63 -0.84
N TYR A 136 2.61 31.23 -1.40
CA TYR A 136 2.64 30.30 -2.55
C TYR A 136 2.05 28.92 -2.21
N TYR A 137 2.34 28.41 -1.01
CA TYR A 137 1.70 27.18 -0.52
C TYR A 137 0.17 27.35 -0.45
N LEU A 138 -0.32 28.42 0.17
CA LEU A 138 -1.76 28.70 0.28
C LEU A 138 -2.42 28.80 -1.11
N PHE A 139 -1.80 29.52 -2.03
CA PHE A 139 -2.28 29.64 -3.40
C PHE A 139 -2.36 28.28 -4.11
N LYS A 140 -1.30 27.49 -4.08
CA LYS A 140 -1.30 26.12 -4.65
C LYS A 140 -2.39 25.23 -4.03
N THR A 141 -2.54 25.30 -2.71
CA THR A 141 -3.54 24.52 -1.97
C THR A 141 -4.95 24.95 -2.34
N PHE A 142 -5.18 26.25 -2.44
CA PHE A 142 -6.47 26.81 -2.89
C PHE A 142 -6.82 26.37 -4.32
N VAL A 143 -5.91 26.50 -5.27
CA VAL A 143 -6.12 26.07 -6.68
C VAL A 143 -6.42 24.57 -6.73
N HIS A 144 -5.70 23.75 -5.95
CA HIS A 144 -5.94 22.31 -5.89
C HIS A 144 -7.32 21.98 -5.28
N GLY A 145 -7.70 22.65 -4.20
CA GLY A 145 -9.01 22.50 -3.58
C GLY A 145 -10.16 22.95 -4.51
N MET A 146 -9.98 24.08 -5.20
CA MET A 146 -10.95 24.59 -6.19
C MET A 146 -11.15 23.58 -7.32
N LYS A 147 -10.08 22.96 -7.82
CA LYS A 147 -10.21 21.92 -8.85
C LYS A 147 -11.08 20.76 -8.35
N LYS A 148 -10.89 20.28 -7.13
CA LYS A 148 -11.71 19.20 -6.53
C LYS A 148 -13.18 19.62 -6.39
N ILE A 149 -13.44 20.88 -6.01
CA ILE A 149 -14.81 21.44 -5.92
C ILE A 149 -15.44 21.50 -7.30
N LEU A 150 -14.72 22.00 -8.32
CA LEU A 150 -15.19 22.07 -9.69
C LEU A 150 -15.48 20.68 -10.27
N ASP A 151 -14.62 19.71 -10.06
CA ASP A 151 -14.85 18.32 -10.48
C ASP A 151 -16.16 17.78 -9.86
N LYS A 152 -16.39 18.04 -8.56
CA LYS A 152 -17.63 17.66 -7.87
C LYS A 152 -18.86 18.36 -8.44
N LEU A 153 -18.78 19.69 -8.69
CA LEU A 153 -19.88 20.47 -9.29
C LEU A 153 -20.22 20.03 -10.71
N LEU A 154 -19.20 19.62 -11.48
CA LEU A 154 -19.35 19.08 -12.83
C LEU A 154 -19.75 17.59 -12.84
N ASN A 155 -20.05 17.03 -11.68
CA ASN A 155 -20.34 15.59 -11.50
C ASN A 155 -19.24 14.67 -12.08
N ARG A 156 -17.98 15.11 -11.98
CA ARG A 156 -16.79 14.35 -12.41
C ARG A 156 -16.13 13.70 -11.24
N THR A 157 -15.76 12.45 -11.40
CA THR A 157 -15.02 11.67 -10.40
C THR A 157 -13.95 10.84 -11.06
N LEU A 158 -12.99 10.38 -10.25
CA LEU A 158 -12.04 9.38 -10.68
C LEU A 158 -12.78 8.06 -10.85
N LYS A 159 -12.77 7.51 -12.07
CA LYS A 159 -13.32 6.18 -12.38
C LYS A 159 -12.21 5.24 -12.79
N TRP A 160 -12.26 4.03 -12.25
CA TRP A 160 -11.44 2.93 -12.69
C TRP A 160 -12.09 2.25 -13.90
N ASN A 161 -11.27 1.66 -14.74
CA ASN A 161 -11.66 0.98 -15.97
C ASN A 161 -10.80 -0.28 -16.10
N VAL A 162 -11.43 -1.42 -16.25
CA VAL A 162 -10.71 -2.70 -16.41
C VAL A 162 -10.35 -2.93 -17.87
N CYS A 163 -9.14 -3.42 -18.11
CA CYS A 163 -8.69 -3.85 -19.41
C CYS A 163 -7.98 -5.21 -19.36
N TYR A 164 -7.96 -5.92 -20.49
CA TYR A 164 -7.34 -7.22 -20.60
C TYR A 164 -6.64 -7.40 -21.96
N GLN A 165 -5.64 -8.27 -21.97
CA GLN A 165 -5.01 -8.74 -23.21
C GLN A 165 -4.52 -10.17 -23.06
N PHE A 166 -4.49 -10.89 -24.20
CA PHE A 166 -3.86 -12.20 -24.26
C PHE A 166 -2.37 -12.04 -24.51
N THR A 167 -1.55 -12.69 -23.70
CA THR A 167 -0.09 -12.67 -23.83
C THR A 167 0.52 -13.87 -23.12
N ASP A 168 1.59 -14.40 -23.67
CA ASP A 168 2.36 -15.47 -23.04
C ASP A 168 3.44 -14.92 -22.09
N ASN A 169 3.75 -13.63 -22.20
CA ASN A 169 4.78 -12.98 -21.41
C ASN A 169 4.31 -11.62 -20.88
N TRP A 170 4.02 -11.59 -19.58
CA TRP A 170 3.59 -10.38 -18.90
C TRP A 170 4.71 -9.31 -18.77
N GLU A 171 6.00 -9.73 -18.79
CA GLU A 171 7.15 -8.83 -18.57
C GLU A 171 7.34 -7.82 -19.71
N ASN A 172 6.98 -8.20 -20.93
CA ASN A 172 7.14 -7.39 -22.14
C ASN A 172 5.81 -6.87 -22.72
N SER A 173 4.73 -7.01 -21.97
CA SER A 173 3.40 -6.63 -22.43
C SER A 173 3.16 -5.14 -22.31
N SER A 174 2.56 -4.53 -23.34
CA SER A 174 2.15 -3.13 -23.32
C SER A 174 0.65 -3.01 -23.10
N ILE A 175 0.24 -2.26 -22.09
CA ILE A 175 -1.18 -1.99 -21.78
C ILE A 175 -1.89 -1.28 -22.93
N LYS A 176 -1.16 -0.61 -23.83
CA LYS A 176 -1.72 0.09 -25.01
C LYS A 176 -2.59 -0.80 -25.91
N ASN A 177 -2.28 -2.09 -25.94
CA ASN A 177 -2.97 -3.07 -26.80
C ASN A 177 -4.09 -3.81 -26.07
N SER A 178 -4.42 -3.40 -24.85
CA SER A 178 -5.46 -4.05 -24.06
C SER A 178 -6.86 -3.70 -24.53
N LEU A 179 -7.76 -4.69 -24.50
CA LEU A 179 -9.19 -4.51 -24.71
C LEU A 179 -9.86 -4.03 -23.43
N ILE A 180 -10.76 -3.07 -23.53
CA ILE A 180 -11.41 -2.45 -22.35
C ILE A 180 -12.75 -3.14 -22.10
N ILE A 181 -13.00 -3.52 -20.85
CA ILE A 181 -14.32 -3.90 -20.36
C ILE A 181 -15.06 -2.61 -20.04
N LYS A 182 -16.13 -2.33 -20.76
CA LYS A 182 -16.90 -1.10 -20.63
C LYS A 182 -17.61 -1.02 -19.29
N ASN A 183 -17.41 0.08 -18.56
CA ASN A 183 -18.11 0.34 -17.30
C ASN A 183 -19.63 0.40 -17.50
N PRO A 184 -20.42 -0.28 -16.66
CA PRO A 184 -21.86 -0.12 -16.67
C PRO A 184 -22.28 1.30 -16.24
N ARG A 185 -23.53 1.66 -16.52
CA ARG A 185 -24.06 2.99 -16.13
C ARG A 185 -24.01 3.17 -14.62
N ASN A 186 -23.56 4.34 -14.16
CA ASN A 186 -23.39 4.71 -12.74
C ASN A 186 -22.51 3.75 -11.91
N ARG A 187 -21.66 2.95 -12.56
CA ARG A 187 -20.74 2.02 -11.91
C ARG A 187 -19.33 2.21 -12.48
N PHE A 188 -18.33 1.73 -11.76
CA PHE A 188 -17.00 1.47 -12.32
C PHE A 188 -16.54 0.07 -11.93
N LEU A 189 -15.63 -0.47 -12.75
CA LEU A 189 -14.99 -1.76 -12.54
C LEU A 189 -13.52 -1.56 -12.22
N ALA A 190 -13.01 -2.28 -11.22
CA ALA A 190 -11.63 -2.21 -10.76
C ALA A 190 -11.13 -3.57 -10.28
N ASP A 191 -9.86 -3.65 -9.90
CA ASP A 191 -9.22 -4.80 -9.24
C ASP A 191 -9.47 -6.15 -9.94
N PRO A 192 -9.16 -6.33 -11.23
CA PRO A 192 -9.50 -7.54 -11.95
C PRO A 192 -8.59 -8.71 -11.59
N PHE A 193 -9.19 -9.86 -11.27
CA PHE A 193 -8.52 -11.16 -11.15
C PHE A 193 -9.19 -12.20 -12.03
N SER A 194 -8.42 -13.10 -12.61
CA SER A 194 -8.96 -14.16 -13.48
C SER A 194 -8.64 -15.56 -12.99
N ILE A 195 -9.52 -16.47 -13.37
CA ILE A 195 -9.31 -17.92 -13.23
C ILE A 195 -9.72 -18.62 -14.52
N ASN A 196 -8.94 -19.63 -14.93
CA ASN A 196 -9.34 -20.58 -15.97
C ASN A 196 -9.69 -21.89 -15.28
N TYR A 197 -10.98 -22.22 -15.23
CA TYR A 197 -11.48 -23.39 -14.52
C TYR A 197 -12.57 -24.08 -15.33
N LYS A 198 -12.46 -25.40 -15.48
CA LYS A 198 -13.38 -26.24 -16.30
C LYS A 198 -13.59 -25.70 -17.72
N GLY A 199 -12.51 -25.23 -18.36
CA GLY A 199 -12.53 -24.70 -19.73
C GLY A 199 -13.14 -23.28 -19.87
N ARG A 200 -13.58 -22.66 -18.80
CA ARG A 200 -14.13 -21.31 -18.80
C ARG A 200 -13.14 -20.32 -18.19
N ARG A 201 -12.99 -19.18 -18.85
CA ARG A 201 -12.10 -18.10 -18.40
C ARG A 201 -12.93 -16.96 -17.82
N ILE A 202 -12.92 -16.82 -16.51
CA ILE A 202 -13.72 -15.85 -15.76
C ILE A 202 -12.81 -14.78 -15.17
N ILE A 203 -13.23 -13.52 -15.30
CA ILE A 203 -12.65 -12.36 -14.61
C ILE A 203 -13.62 -11.96 -13.50
N TYR A 204 -13.12 -11.82 -12.29
CA TYR A 204 -13.82 -11.21 -11.16
C TYR A 204 -13.28 -9.81 -10.93
N VAL A 205 -14.18 -8.87 -10.67
CA VAL A 205 -13.84 -7.45 -10.51
C VAL A 205 -14.56 -6.84 -9.31
N GLU A 206 -14.00 -5.80 -8.73
CA GLU A 206 -14.79 -4.84 -7.96
C GLU A 206 -15.78 -4.16 -8.92
N ASP A 207 -17.03 -4.14 -8.54
CA ASP A 207 -18.12 -3.48 -9.25
C ASP A 207 -18.73 -2.45 -8.30
N TYR A 208 -18.21 -1.22 -8.35
CA TYR A 208 -18.63 -0.13 -7.49
C TYR A 208 -19.83 0.62 -8.06
N ASP A 209 -20.91 0.70 -7.29
CA ASP A 209 -22.11 1.44 -7.65
C ASP A 209 -22.16 2.80 -6.95
N PHE A 210 -22.19 3.89 -7.72
CA PHE A 210 -22.24 5.26 -7.21
C PHE A 210 -23.56 5.59 -6.51
N ASN A 211 -24.66 4.90 -6.82
CA ASN A 211 -25.97 5.15 -6.20
C ASN A 211 -26.00 4.65 -4.75
N VAL A 212 -25.46 3.46 -4.50
CA VAL A 212 -25.39 2.86 -3.16
C VAL A 212 -24.04 3.09 -2.47
N LYS A 213 -23.04 3.64 -3.20
CA LYS A 213 -21.67 3.92 -2.72
C LYS A 213 -21.00 2.70 -2.12
N LYS A 214 -21.13 1.56 -2.77
CA LYS A 214 -20.64 0.27 -2.30
C LYS A 214 -20.16 -0.58 -3.46
N GLY A 215 -19.04 -1.27 -3.27
CA GLY A 215 -18.53 -2.29 -4.19
C GLY A 215 -19.09 -3.67 -3.85
N LYS A 216 -19.26 -4.48 -4.87
CA LYS A 216 -19.56 -5.91 -4.86
C LYS A 216 -18.63 -6.61 -5.83
N ILE A 217 -18.60 -7.93 -5.83
CA ILE A 217 -17.81 -8.71 -6.78
C ILE A 217 -18.70 -9.20 -7.90
N SER A 218 -18.42 -8.75 -9.13
CA SER A 218 -19.10 -9.18 -10.35
C SER A 218 -18.16 -10.01 -11.22
N ALA A 219 -18.75 -10.90 -12.03
CA ALA A 219 -18.03 -11.84 -12.87
C ALA A 219 -18.29 -11.59 -14.36
N PHE A 220 -17.23 -11.68 -15.18
CA PHE A 220 -17.24 -11.55 -16.63
C PHE A 220 -16.59 -12.79 -17.25
N GLU A 221 -17.19 -13.35 -18.28
CA GLU A 221 -16.61 -14.44 -19.04
C GLU A 221 -15.91 -13.90 -20.28
N ILE A 222 -14.67 -14.32 -20.50
CA ILE A 222 -13.88 -13.97 -21.68
C ILE A 222 -13.99 -15.11 -22.70
N THR A 223 -14.43 -14.73 -23.91
CA THR A 223 -14.60 -15.65 -25.05
C THR A 223 -13.80 -15.16 -26.26
N SER A 224 -13.75 -15.97 -27.32
CA SER A 224 -13.15 -15.56 -28.59
C SER A 224 -13.87 -14.36 -29.26
N LYS A 225 -15.12 -14.09 -28.88
CA LYS A 225 -15.93 -12.95 -29.37
C LYS A 225 -15.84 -11.69 -28.49
N GLY A 226 -15.05 -11.71 -27.42
CA GLY A 226 -14.91 -10.61 -26.47
C GLY A 226 -15.30 -11.02 -25.05
N TYR A 227 -16.00 -10.17 -24.32
CA TYR A 227 -16.43 -10.42 -22.95
C TYR A 227 -17.95 -10.39 -22.78
N LYS A 228 -18.44 -11.08 -21.76
CA LYS A 228 -19.86 -11.07 -21.36
C LYS A 228 -19.96 -10.96 -19.83
N GLU A 229 -20.71 -10.00 -19.32
CA GLU A 229 -21.11 -9.97 -17.91
C GLU A 229 -22.01 -11.16 -17.62
N ILE A 230 -21.69 -11.94 -16.60
CA ILE A 230 -22.43 -13.16 -16.24
C ILE A 230 -23.17 -13.05 -14.91
N GLY A 231 -22.86 -12.05 -14.10
CA GLY A 231 -23.62 -11.76 -12.90
C GLY A 231 -22.77 -11.40 -11.68
N ILE A 232 -23.43 -11.28 -10.54
CA ILE A 232 -22.83 -11.00 -9.24
C ILE A 232 -22.34 -12.31 -8.65
N ALA A 233 -21.06 -12.34 -8.24
CA ALA A 233 -20.45 -13.48 -7.56
C ALA A 233 -20.61 -13.37 -6.02
N ILE A 234 -20.28 -12.22 -5.44
CA ILE A 234 -20.40 -11.97 -3.99
C ILE A 234 -20.94 -10.55 -3.77
N GLU A 235 -21.96 -10.44 -2.94
CA GLU A 235 -22.44 -9.17 -2.44
C GLU A 235 -22.69 -9.27 -0.93
N GLU A 236 -22.21 -8.26 -0.18
CA GLU A 236 -22.32 -8.17 1.27
C GLU A 236 -23.00 -6.84 1.68
N LYS A 237 -23.33 -6.71 2.95
CA LYS A 237 -23.86 -5.44 3.50
C LYS A 237 -22.83 -4.32 3.54
N PHE A 238 -21.55 -4.65 3.43
CA PHE A 238 -20.39 -3.76 3.42
C PHE A 238 -19.69 -3.81 2.04
N HIS A 239 -18.77 -2.89 1.82
CA HIS A 239 -17.99 -2.79 0.59
C HIS A 239 -17.07 -4.00 0.41
N LEU A 240 -17.01 -4.52 -0.83
CA LEU A 240 -16.06 -5.53 -1.27
C LEU A 240 -15.29 -5.03 -2.49
N SER A 241 -13.98 -5.27 -2.51
CA SER A 241 -13.06 -5.00 -3.63
C SER A 241 -11.99 -6.09 -3.73
N TYR A 242 -11.04 -5.96 -4.61
CA TYR A 242 -9.84 -6.81 -4.71
C TYR A 242 -10.14 -8.32 -4.61
N PRO A 243 -10.89 -8.92 -5.55
CA PRO A 243 -11.37 -10.31 -5.48
C PRO A 243 -10.25 -11.32 -5.78
N PHE A 244 -9.24 -11.40 -4.90
CA PHE A 244 -8.14 -12.35 -5.06
C PHE A 244 -8.66 -13.78 -5.08
N ILE A 245 -8.55 -14.44 -6.23
CA ILE A 245 -9.03 -15.80 -6.48
C ILE A 245 -7.88 -16.76 -6.70
N PHE A 246 -8.00 -17.97 -6.18
CA PHE A 246 -7.02 -19.04 -6.33
C PHE A 246 -7.67 -20.44 -6.16
N GLU A 247 -6.96 -21.45 -6.64
CA GLU A 247 -7.33 -22.86 -6.49
C GLU A 247 -6.46 -23.52 -5.41
N SER A 248 -7.07 -24.32 -4.57
CA SER A 248 -6.38 -25.15 -3.58
C SER A 248 -7.14 -26.43 -3.34
N ASN A 249 -6.46 -27.60 -3.51
CA ASN A 249 -7.05 -28.95 -3.35
C ASN A 249 -8.36 -29.15 -4.15
N GLU A 250 -8.34 -28.77 -5.44
CA GLU A 250 -9.48 -28.84 -6.38
C GLU A 250 -10.66 -27.91 -6.05
N ASP A 251 -10.58 -27.16 -4.97
CA ASP A 251 -11.57 -26.16 -4.59
C ASP A 251 -11.12 -24.75 -5.03
N LEU A 252 -12.08 -23.93 -5.42
CA LEU A 252 -11.85 -22.50 -5.69
C LEU A 252 -12.17 -21.67 -4.45
N PHE A 253 -11.25 -20.78 -4.13
CA PHE A 253 -11.38 -19.83 -3.03
C PHE A 253 -11.21 -18.40 -3.52
N MET A 254 -11.88 -17.46 -2.83
CA MET A 254 -11.74 -16.03 -3.05
C MET A 254 -11.56 -15.30 -1.71
N ILE A 255 -10.63 -14.36 -1.67
CA ILE A 255 -10.42 -13.47 -0.53
C ILE A 255 -10.60 -12.05 -1.04
N PRO A 256 -11.84 -11.52 -1.05
CA PRO A 256 -12.04 -10.12 -1.37
C PRO A 256 -11.57 -9.23 -0.21
N GLU A 257 -11.18 -8.01 -0.51
CA GLU A 257 -11.03 -6.98 0.50
C GLU A 257 -12.36 -6.75 1.21
N SER A 258 -12.35 -6.79 2.54
CA SER A 258 -13.51 -6.63 3.42
C SER A 258 -13.20 -5.72 4.62
N HIS A 259 -12.36 -4.67 4.43
CA HIS A 259 -11.86 -3.84 5.52
C HIS A 259 -12.97 -3.23 6.39
N GLN A 260 -14.14 -2.91 5.81
CA GLN A 260 -15.27 -2.36 6.57
C GLN A 260 -15.89 -3.36 7.57
N SER A 261 -15.69 -4.67 7.38
CA SER A 261 -16.10 -5.68 8.36
C SER A 261 -15.06 -5.94 9.46
N ASN A 262 -13.89 -5.27 9.39
CA ASN A 262 -12.76 -5.46 10.30
C ASN A 262 -12.28 -6.91 10.38
N ASP A 263 -12.26 -7.61 9.26
CA ASP A 263 -11.79 -9.00 9.19
C ASP A 263 -11.22 -9.35 7.80
N ILE A 264 -10.52 -10.47 7.72
CA ILE A 264 -10.12 -11.09 6.46
C ILE A 264 -10.96 -12.35 6.29
N ARG A 265 -11.70 -12.44 5.19
CA ARG A 265 -12.66 -13.51 4.87
C ARG A 265 -12.21 -14.34 3.70
N ILE A 266 -12.43 -15.65 3.77
CA ILE A 266 -12.28 -16.56 2.66
C ILE A 266 -13.64 -17.13 2.27
N TYR A 267 -13.98 -17.03 0.98
CA TYR A 267 -15.18 -17.63 0.38
C TYR A 267 -14.79 -18.84 -0.43
N LYS A 268 -15.64 -19.87 -0.43
CA LYS A 268 -15.50 -21.08 -1.25
C LYS A 268 -16.54 -21.06 -2.35
N CYS A 269 -16.13 -21.39 -3.57
CA CYS A 269 -17.05 -21.58 -4.68
C CYS A 269 -17.83 -22.89 -4.49
N ILE A 270 -19.15 -22.79 -4.44
CA ILE A 270 -20.04 -23.97 -4.34
C ILE A 270 -20.47 -24.42 -5.74
N GLU A 271 -20.78 -23.46 -6.62
CA GLU A 271 -21.13 -23.71 -8.00
C GLU A 271 -20.53 -22.62 -8.88
N PHE A 272 -19.56 -23.02 -9.70
CA PHE A 272 -18.81 -22.10 -10.56
C PHE A 272 -19.67 -21.57 -11.71
N PRO A 273 -19.64 -20.26 -12.00
CA PRO A 273 -18.75 -19.23 -11.44
C PRO A 273 -19.39 -18.30 -10.40
N LEU A 274 -20.70 -18.38 -10.11
CA LEU A 274 -21.41 -17.33 -9.39
C LEU A 274 -21.80 -17.67 -7.94
N ASN A 275 -21.87 -18.96 -7.58
CA ASN A 275 -22.34 -19.33 -6.26
C ASN A 275 -21.17 -19.49 -5.28
N TRP A 276 -20.94 -18.45 -4.48
CA TRP A 276 -19.90 -18.39 -3.46
C TRP A 276 -20.50 -18.31 -2.07
N LYS A 277 -19.90 -19.02 -1.11
CA LYS A 277 -20.32 -18.96 0.30
C LYS A 277 -19.13 -18.62 1.18
N LEU A 278 -19.39 -17.84 2.23
CA LEU A 278 -18.41 -17.60 3.28
C LEU A 278 -17.97 -18.95 3.85
N HIS A 279 -16.68 -19.27 3.66
CA HIS A 279 -16.08 -20.48 4.20
C HIS A 279 -15.58 -20.25 5.62
N LYS A 280 -14.81 -19.16 5.83
CA LYS A 280 -14.21 -18.86 7.13
C LYS A 280 -13.80 -17.39 7.26
N ILE A 281 -13.74 -16.92 8.50
CA ILE A 281 -13.04 -15.68 8.86
C ILE A 281 -11.63 -16.07 9.31
N LEU A 282 -10.61 -15.66 8.54
CA LEU A 282 -9.21 -16.00 8.77
C LEU A 282 -8.60 -15.19 9.91
N MET A 283 -8.91 -13.88 9.94
CA MET A 283 -8.44 -12.96 10.97
C MET A 283 -9.58 -12.00 11.34
N LYS A 284 -9.76 -11.75 12.63
CA LYS A 284 -10.76 -10.82 13.19
C LYS A 284 -10.09 -9.57 13.75
N ASN A 285 -10.84 -8.48 13.84
CA ASN A 285 -10.40 -7.19 14.40
C ASN A 285 -9.18 -6.60 13.67
N VAL A 286 -9.12 -6.79 12.35
CA VAL A 286 -8.07 -6.25 11.50
C VAL A 286 -8.68 -5.44 10.36
N CYS A 287 -8.22 -4.20 10.19
CA CYS A 287 -8.47 -3.37 9.03
C CYS A 287 -7.42 -3.70 7.96
N ALA A 288 -7.69 -4.69 7.12
CA ALA A 288 -6.78 -5.22 6.12
C ALA A 288 -7.28 -4.94 4.70
N VAL A 289 -6.36 -4.57 3.81
CA VAL A 289 -6.65 -4.35 2.39
C VAL A 289 -5.70 -5.16 1.51
N ASP A 290 -6.16 -5.51 0.29
CA ASP A 290 -5.38 -6.14 -0.77
C ASP A 290 -4.65 -7.42 -0.32
N SER A 291 -5.39 -8.34 0.31
CA SER A 291 -4.84 -9.58 0.88
C SER A 291 -4.56 -10.62 -0.20
N ASN A 292 -3.36 -11.23 -0.14
CA ASN A 292 -2.95 -12.34 -1.00
C ASN A 292 -2.53 -13.54 -0.16
N ILE A 293 -2.98 -14.75 -0.54
CA ILE A 293 -2.50 -16.00 0.06
C ILE A 293 -1.83 -16.85 -1.01
N PHE A 294 -0.67 -17.42 -0.68
CA PHE A 294 0.02 -18.37 -1.55
C PHE A 294 0.80 -19.40 -0.73
N LYS A 295 1.06 -20.56 -1.32
CA LYS A 295 1.86 -21.61 -0.70
C LYS A 295 3.32 -21.51 -1.14
N PHE A 296 4.23 -21.46 -0.18
CA PHE A 296 5.66 -21.47 -0.44
C PHE A 296 6.41 -22.20 0.69
N LYS A 297 7.31 -23.15 0.35
CA LYS A 297 8.10 -23.96 1.30
C LYS A 297 7.22 -24.58 2.41
N ASN A 298 6.17 -25.30 2.00
CA ASN A 298 5.25 -26.01 2.88
C ASN A 298 4.43 -25.16 3.88
N LYS A 299 4.44 -23.83 3.73
CA LYS A 299 3.61 -22.90 4.51
C LYS A 299 2.71 -22.09 3.59
N TYR A 300 1.59 -21.65 4.14
CA TYR A 300 0.76 -20.60 3.52
C TYR A 300 1.20 -19.25 4.07
N TRP A 301 1.37 -18.32 3.16
CA TRP A 301 1.77 -16.94 3.43
C TRP A 301 0.63 -16.01 3.07
N LEU A 302 0.29 -15.12 3.98
CA LEU A 302 -0.70 -14.06 3.79
C LEU A 302 0.02 -12.71 3.77
N PHE A 303 -0.02 -12.03 2.64
CA PHE A 303 0.50 -10.68 2.47
C PHE A 303 -0.67 -9.71 2.42
N THR A 304 -0.67 -8.69 3.27
CA THR A 304 -1.76 -7.72 3.35
C THR A 304 -1.26 -6.37 3.81
N SER A 305 -1.93 -5.29 3.39
CA SER A 305 -1.66 -3.95 3.92
C SER A 305 -2.59 -3.66 5.10
N LEU A 306 -2.04 -3.17 6.19
CA LEU A 306 -2.80 -2.81 7.39
C LEU A 306 -2.66 -1.32 7.68
N ASP A 307 -3.63 -0.78 8.40
CA ASP A 307 -3.53 0.51 9.07
C ASP A 307 -3.41 0.32 10.58
N SER A 308 -2.19 0.10 11.06
CA SER A 308 -1.91 -0.14 12.48
C SER A 308 -2.26 1.06 13.36
N SER A 309 -2.34 2.27 12.79
CA SER A 309 -2.61 3.52 13.49
C SER A 309 -4.09 3.92 13.52
N LYS A 310 -4.95 3.21 12.77
CA LYS A 310 -6.36 3.57 12.55
C LYS A 310 -6.55 4.99 12.01
N SER A 311 -5.62 5.47 11.21
CA SER A 311 -5.63 6.81 10.59
C SER A 311 -6.43 6.88 9.29
N GLY A 312 -6.91 5.74 8.78
CA GLY A 312 -7.54 5.60 7.46
C GLY A 312 -6.54 5.58 6.31
N GLU A 313 -5.25 5.29 6.59
CA GLU A 313 -4.19 5.23 5.59
C GLU A 313 -3.66 3.80 5.47
N TYR A 314 -3.84 3.16 4.32
CA TYR A 314 -3.57 1.74 4.08
C TYR A 314 -2.43 1.47 3.08
N SER A 315 -1.73 2.51 2.63
CA SER A 315 -0.73 2.35 1.55
C SER A 315 0.69 2.19 2.06
N SER A 316 0.93 2.46 3.35
CA SER A 316 2.30 2.57 3.89
C SER A 316 2.85 1.29 4.48
N GLU A 317 2.00 0.33 4.87
CA GLU A 317 2.42 -0.83 5.65
C GLU A 317 2.13 -2.13 4.90
N LEU A 318 3.17 -2.95 4.67
CA LEU A 318 3.02 -4.34 4.24
C LEU A 318 3.25 -5.25 5.44
N HIS A 319 2.27 -6.07 5.75
CA HIS A 319 2.35 -7.10 6.77
C HIS A 319 2.31 -8.49 6.15
N ILE A 320 3.07 -9.41 6.72
CA ILE A 320 3.15 -10.81 6.33
C ILE A 320 2.73 -11.67 7.51
N PHE A 321 1.90 -12.67 7.25
CA PHE A 321 1.54 -13.69 8.21
C PHE A 321 1.74 -15.06 7.58
N TYR A 322 1.88 -16.09 8.40
CA TYR A 322 2.05 -17.46 7.91
C TYR A 322 1.26 -18.47 8.76
N ALA A 323 0.87 -19.57 8.12
CA ALA A 323 0.16 -20.67 8.76
C ALA A 323 0.44 -22.00 8.02
N ASP A 324 0.15 -23.13 8.68
CA ASP A 324 0.33 -24.46 8.09
C ASP A 324 -0.87 -24.87 7.21
N LYS A 325 -2.04 -24.25 7.42
CA LYS A 325 -3.28 -24.49 6.65
C LYS A 325 -3.84 -23.19 6.11
N ILE A 326 -4.42 -23.24 4.91
CA ILE A 326 -4.98 -22.08 4.22
C ILE A 326 -6.16 -21.46 4.95
N ASP A 327 -6.97 -22.27 5.61
CA ASP A 327 -8.15 -21.88 6.36
C ASP A 327 -7.88 -21.75 7.86
N SER A 328 -6.61 -21.60 8.25
CA SER A 328 -6.23 -21.36 9.63
C SER A 328 -6.88 -20.08 10.18
N THR A 329 -7.28 -20.10 11.44
CA THR A 329 -7.66 -18.90 12.20
C THR A 329 -6.53 -18.42 13.12
N MET A 330 -5.38 -19.13 13.09
CA MET A 330 -4.20 -18.85 13.91
C MET A 330 -3.01 -18.48 12.99
N TRP A 331 -3.14 -17.36 12.29
CA TRP A 331 -2.07 -16.80 11.46
C TRP A 331 -0.99 -16.18 12.35
N LYS A 332 0.24 -16.64 12.24
CA LYS A 332 1.39 -16.12 12.98
C LYS A 332 1.97 -14.90 12.25
N PRO A 333 2.22 -13.79 12.96
CA PRO A 333 2.83 -12.61 12.33
C PRO A 333 4.31 -12.87 12.03
N HIS A 334 4.79 -12.34 10.92
CA HIS A 334 6.21 -12.27 10.61
C HIS A 334 6.94 -11.39 11.66
N ALA A 335 8.14 -11.80 12.06
CA ALA A 335 8.88 -11.14 13.15
C ALA A 335 9.15 -9.64 12.90
N LEU A 336 9.29 -9.24 11.61
CA LEU A 336 9.59 -7.85 11.22
C LEU A 336 8.36 -7.01 10.86
N ASN A 337 7.12 -7.49 11.07
CA ASN A 337 5.92 -6.74 10.66
C ASN A 337 5.85 -5.31 11.26
N PRO A 338 5.51 -4.28 10.43
CA PRO A 338 5.40 -4.34 8.98
C PRO A 338 6.77 -4.59 8.34
N VAL A 339 6.81 -5.50 7.36
CA VAL A 339 8.07 -5.83 6.66
C VAL A 339 8.51 -4.72 5.71
N ILE A 340 7.57 -3.89 5.26
CA ILE A 340 7.80 -2.66 4.50
C ILE A 340 6.96 -1.56 5.13
N PHE A 341 7.58 -0.40 5.38
CA PHE A 341 6.90 0.83 5.72
C PHE A 341 7.29 1.94 4.74
N ASP A 342 6.65 1.90 3.56
CA ASP A 342 6.93 2.82 2.47
C ASP A 342 5.71 2.90 1.53
N SER A 343 5.00 4.01 1.55
CA SER A 343 3.79 4.25 0.74
C SER A 343 4.02 4.15 -0.78
N LYS A 344 5.28 4.14 -1.21
CA LYS A 344 5.64 3.98 -2.63
C LYS A 344 5.76 2.52 -3.06
N LYS A 345 5.67 1.53 -2.12
CA LYS A 345 5.84 0.12 -2.45
C LYS A 345 5.18 -0.88 -1.49
N ALA A 346 4.57 -0.45 -0.38
CA ALA A 346 4.04 -1.39 0.61
C ALA A 346 2.74 -2.06 0.14
N ARG A 347 1.80 -1.30 -0.46
CA ARG A 347 0.48 -1.80 -0.81
C ARG A 347 0.51 -2.76 -1.99
N ASN A 348 -0.14 -3.93 -1.85
CA ASN A 348 -0.26 -4.90 -2.93
C ASN A 348 -1.07 -4.34 -4.11
N ALA A 349 -0.84 -4.89 -5.30
CA ALA A 349 -1.50 -4.45 -6.54
C ALA A 349 -1.91 -5.61 -7.46
N GLY A 350 -1.96 -6.82 -6.94
CA GLY A 350 -2.25 -8.02 -7.69
C GLY A 350 -1.70 -9.26 -6.99
N MET A 351 -1.77 -10.39 -7.65
CA MET A 351 -1.33 -11.67 -7.08
C MET A 351 0.20 -11.74 -6.95
N ILE A 352 0.67 -12.61 -6.04
CA ILE A 352 2.07 -13.01 -5.98
C ILE A 352 2.31 -14.08 -7.05
N TYR A 353 3.24 -13.82 -7.95
CA TYR A 353 3.58 -14.73 -9.04
C TYR A 353 4.72 -15.66 -8.66
N SER A 354 4.62 -16.91 -9.08
CA SER A 354 5.74 -17.86 -9.05
C SER A 354 6.17 -18.21 -10.47
N LYS A 355 7.43 -17.96 -10.81
CA LYS A 355 8.04 -18.34 -12.09
C LYS A 355 9.40 -18.97 -11.82
N LYS A 356 9.57 -20.24 -12.22
CA LYS A 356 10.82 -20.98 -11.98
C LYS A 356 11.29 -20.93 -10.52
N ASN A 357 10.38 -21.19 -9.57
CA ASN A 357 10.61 -21.13 -8.13
C ASN A 357 11.00 -19.74 -7.58
N GLN A 358 10.86 -18.69 -8.38
CA GLN A 358 11.09 -17.32 -7.98
C GLN A 358 9.75 -16.60 -7.78
N LEU A 359 9.58 -15.93 -6.64
CA LEU A 359 8.39 -15.15 -6.32
C LEU A 359 8.55 -13.69 -6.75
N TYR A 360 7.45 -13.14 -7.28
CA TYR A 360 7.34 -11.74 -7.70
C TYR A 360 6.09 -11.13 -7.06
N ARG A 361 6.22 -9.92 -6.54
CA ARG A 361 5.13 -9.15 -5.94
C ARG A 361 4.86 -7.90 -6.76
N VAL A 362 3.61 -7.64 -7.08
CA VAL A 362 3.16 -6.37 -7.65
C VAL A 362 2.73 -5.46 -6.52
N PHE A 363 3.09 -4.17 -6.61
CA PHE A 363 2.75 -3.18 -5.60
C PHE A 363 2.28 -1.86 -6.24
N GLN A 364 1.43 -1.16 -5.52
CA GLN A 364 0.97 0.17 -5.88
C GLN A 364 2.01 1.22 -5.50
N LYS A 365 2.10 2.27 -6.33
CA LYS A 365 2.84 3.50 -6.03
C LYS A 365 1.85 4.64 -5.88
N GLN A 366 1.95 5.34 -4.76
CA GLN A 366 1.18 6.55 -4.53
C GLN A 366 1.94 7.76 -5.10
N ASP A 367 1.20 8.83 -5.41
CA ASP A 367 1.77 10.13 -5.78
C ASP A 367 1.13 11.23 -4.92
N PHE A 368 1.55 12.48 -5.12
CA PHE A 368 1.02 13.60 -4.35
C PHE A 368 -0.51 13.67 -4.43
N ASP A 369 -1.16 13.43 -3.29
CA ASP A 369 -2.63 13.41 -3.17
C ASP A 369 -3.33 12.49 -4.20
N MET A 370 -2.63 11.48 -4.69
CA MET A 370 -3.10 10.54 -5.69
C MET A 370 -2.87 9.09 -5.27
N TYR A 371 -3.97 8.34 -5.16
CA TYR A 371 -3.98 6.91 -4.91
C TYR A 371 -3.82 6.15 -6.23
N GLY A 372 -3.00 5.07 -6.22
CA GLY A 372 -2.87 4.20 -7.38
C GLY A 372 -2.28 4.90 -8.61
N ALA A 373 -1.29 5.78 -8.43
CA ALA A 373 -0.72 6.56 -9.51
C ALA A 373 0.12 5.72 -10.49
N ALA A 374 0.75 4.65 -10.00
CA ALA A 374 1.59 3.76 -10.80
C ALA A 374 1.72 2.39 -10.11
N LEU A 375 2.34 1.44 -10.78
CA LEU A 375 2.67 0.12 -10.25
C LEU A 375 4.18 -0.11 -10.23
N GLY A 376 4.59 -1.06 -9.42
CA GLY A 376 5.91 -1.65 -9.48
C GLY A 376 5.87 -3.17 -9.34
N ILE A 377 6.91 -3.82 -9.81
CA ILE A 377 7.09 -5.27 -9.66
C ILE A 377 8.42 -5.51 -8.95
N SER A 378 8.37 -6.23 -7.84
CA SER A 378 9.53 -6.67 -7.07
C SER A 378 9.73 -8.16 -7.19
N LYS A 379 10.99 -8.57 -7.14
CA LYS A 379 11.42 -9.95 -6.94
C LYS A 379 11.65 -10.18 -5.46
N ILE A 380 10.95 -11.15 -4.87
CA ILE A 380 11.19 -11.54 -3.48
C ILE A 380 12.47 -12.35 -3.42
N ARG A 381 13.50 -11.81 -2.79
CA ARG A 381 14.83 -12.43 -2.66
C ARG A 381 14.90 -13.40 -1.49
N LEU A 382 14.24 -13.05 -0.40
CA LEU A 382 14.21 -13.84 0.83
C LEU A 382 12.85 -13.76 1.48
N LEU A 383 12.30 -14.91 1.87
CA LEU A 383 11.07 -15.05 2.63
C LEU A 383 11.23 -16.20 3.62
N THR A 384 11.35 -15.84 4.90
CA THR A 384 11.34 -16.74 6.06
C THR A 384 10.39 -16.16 7.12
N GLU A 385 10.24 -16.80 8.26
CA GLU A 385 9.38 -16.31 9.34
C GLU A 385 9.92 -15.05 10.04
N ASP A 386 11.24 -14.80 9.88
CA ASP A 386 12.00 -13.75 10.55
C ASP A 386 12.75 -12.80 9.61
N LYS A 387 12.82 -13.11 8.29
CA LYS A 387 13.51 -12.28 7.30
C LYS A 387 12.69 -12.12 6.04
N TYR A 388 12.65 -10.90 5.51
CA TYR A 388 12.02 -10.56 4.25
C TYR A 388 12.87 -9.56 3.47
N GLU A 389 13.14 -9.88 2.20
CA GLU A 389 13.88 -9.00 1.29
C GLU A 389 13.25 -9.04 -0.10
N GLU A 390 13.06 -7.89 -0.70
CA GLU A 390 12.62 -7.76 -2.09
C GLU A 390 13.43 -6.71 -2.84
N GLU A 391 13.59 -6.93 -4.13
CA GLU A 391 14.26 -6.02 -5.06
C GLU A 391 13.28 -5.53 -6.11
N VAL A 392 13.16 -4.21 -6.28
CA VAL A 392 12.33 -3.61 -7.31
C VAL A 392 12.96 -3.82 -8.68
N LEU A 393 12.25 -4.49 -9.58
CA LEU A 393 12.70 -4.77 -10.94
C LEU A 393 12.25 -3.71 -11.94
N MET A 394 10.99 -3.31 -11.86
CA MET A 394 10.41 -2.39 -12.83
C MET A 394 9.30 -1.54 -12.23
N ASN A 395 9.03 -0.41 -12.88
CA ASN A 395 7.90 0.45 -12.59
C ASN A 395 7.05 0.59 -13.86
N ILE A 396 5.73 0.55 -13.70
CA ILE A 396 4.74 0.69 -14.77
C ILE A 396 4.00 1.99 -14.53
N LYS A 397 4.12 2.94 -15.46
CA LYS A 397 3.45 4.24 -15.40
C LYS A 397 2.17 4.25 -16.26
N PRO A 398 1.18 5.08 -15.92
CA PRO A 398 -0.05 5.20 -16.68
C PRO A 398 0.11 6.14 -17.91
N ASP A 399 1.18 5.95 -18.71
CA ASP A 399 1.55 6.81 -19.84
C ASP A 399 1.10 6.27 -21.21
N PHE A 400 0.32 5.19 -21.20
CA PHE A 400 -0.10 4.50 -22.42
C PHE A 400 -1.27 5.17 -23.16
N SER A 401 -1.94 6.18 -22.59
CA SER A 401 -2.94 7.02 -23.26
C SER A 401 -3.05 8.38 -22.56
N LYS A 402 -3.42 9.42 -23.33
CA LYS A 402 -3.77 10.74 -22.78
C LYS A 402 -4.95 10.62 -21.82
N ASN A 403 -4.97 11.43 -20.76
CA ASN A 403 -6.02 11.49 -19.74
C ASN A 403 -6.10 10.32 -18.76
N ILE A 404 -5.23 9.32 -18.86
CA ILE A 404 -5.05 8.32 -17.79
C ILE A 404 -4.19 8.95 -16.71
N VAL A 405 -4.67 8.85 -15.46
CA VAL A 405 -4.01 9.46 -14.30
C VAL A 405 -3.48 8.44 -13.30
N GLY A 406 -3.91 7.17 -13.41
CA GLY A 406 -3.48 6.12 -12.50
C GLY A 406 -3.64 4.73 -13.07
N ILE A 407 -2.95 3.78 -12.42
CA ILE A 407 -3.02 2.33 -12.62
C ILE A 407 -2.72 1.70 -11.26
N HIS A 408 -3.59 0.82 -10.75
CA HIS A 408 -3.38 0.29 -9.41
C HIS A 408 -3.50 -1.22 -9.27
N SER A 409 -3.88 -1.92 -10.34
CA SER A 409 -4.02 -3.37 -10.33
C SER A 409 -3.35 -4.01 -11.54
N PHE A 410 -2.70 -5.15 -11.31
CA PHE A 410 -2.06 -5.97 -12.33
C PHE A 410 -2.19 -7.45 -11.96
N SER A 411 -2.84 -8.21 -12.80
CA SER A 411 -3.05 -9.64 -12.60
C SER A 411 -2.76 -10.41 -13.88
N PHE A 412 -2.05 -11.53 -13.77
CA PHE A 412 -1.72 -12.39 -14.90
C PHE A 412 -2.01 -13.84 -14.55
N ASN A 413 -2.86 -14.49 -15.33
CA ASN A 413 -3.18 -15.90 -15.15
C ASN A 413 -3.50 -16.58 -16.48
N SER A 414 -2.88 -17.73 -16.72
CA SER A 414 -3.19 -18.61 -17.88
C SER A 414 -3.21 -17.86 -19.22
N GLY A 415 -2.21 -17.00 -19.48
CA GLY A 415 -2.09 -16.25 -20.72
C GLY A 415 -3.03 -15.04 -20.84
N LEU A 416 -3.70 -14.65 -19.76
CA LEU A 416 -4.53 -13.44 -19.68
C LEU A 416 -3.92 -12.44 -18.72
N LEU A 417 -3.53 -11.28 -19.24
CA LEU A 417 -3.06 -10.14 -18.46
C LEU A 417 -4.22 -9.16 -18.26
N LEU A 418 -4.41 -8.74 -17.02
CA LEU A 418 -5.44 -7.81 -16.58
C LEU A 418 -4.81 -6.61 -15.89
N ASN A 419 -5.36 -5.46 -16.16
CA ASN A 419 -5.03 -4.22 -15.48
C ASN A 419 -6.29 -3.40 -15.26
N ASP A 420 -6.21 -2.43 -14.40
CA ASP A 420 -7.13 -1.31 -14.41
C ASP A 420 -6.40 0.02 -14.58
N PHE A 421 -7.13 1.04 -14.96
CA PHE A 421 -6.60 2.39 -15.10
C PHE A 421 -7.67 3.43 -14.74
N ALA A 422 -7.22 4.58 -14.28
CA ALA A 422 -8.08 5.65 -13.79
C ALA A 422 -8.15 6.83 -14.74
N LYS A 423 -9.36 7.39 -14.91
CA LYS A 423 -9.65 8.65 -15.62
C LYS A 423 -10.65 9.48 -14.83
N TYR A 424 -10.60 10.80 -14.98
CA TYR A 424 -11.67 11.68 -14.52
C TYR A 424 -12.82 11.68 -15.53
N GLU A 425 -13.96 11.13 -15.17
CA GLU A 425 -15.14 10.98 -16.01
C GLU A 425 -16.40 11.46 -15.28
N LYS A 426 -17.46 11.83 -16.04
CA LYS A 426 -18.76 12.14 -15.46
C LYS A 426 -19.42 10.88 -14.90
N ILE A 427 -20.14 11.02 -13.80
CA ILE A 427 -21.10 10.03 -13.33
C ILE A 427 -22.35 10.21 -14.20
N ASN A 428 -22.69 9.18 -14.97
CA ASN A 428 -23.81 9.24 -15.93
C ASN A 428 -25.06 8.61 -15.31
#